data_40aedb5e76db46cd26aaf512f50bc25c
#
_entry.id   40aedb5e76db46cd26aaf512f50bc25c
#
_cell.length_a   1.000
_cell.length_b   1.000
_cell.length_c   1.000
_cell.angle_alpha   90.00
_cell.angle_beta   90.00
_cell.angle_gamma   90.00
#
_symmetry.space_group_name_H-M   'P 1'
#
loop_
_entity.id
_entity.type
_entity.pdbx_description
1 polymer ?
#
loop_
_entity_poly.entity_id
_entity_poly.type
_entity_poly.pdbx_seq_one_letter_code
_entity_poly.pdbx_strand_id
1 'polypeptide(L)'
;MVKRNYIEDIEKAISKKEKPVELLNVIFTFLNFKSVEIKMYNLLQKTSLTIKEIEQQLNISERTIRKYIKRLDEEGFIIKKVEQGKRLKYIYSSIPVQEAWEKVKDKIEKILSDITNVLETKTMLF
;
A
#
# COMPACT_ATOMS: atom_id res chain seq x y z
N MET A 1 26.31 -3.77 1.19
CA MET A 1 24.91 -3.37 1.08
C MET A 1 24.48 -3.27 -0.37
N VAL A 2 23.55 -4.11 -0.79
CA VAL A 2 23.11 -4.11 -2.19
C VAL A 2 22.05 -3.02 -2.36
N LYS A 3 22.33 -2.08 -3.26
CA LYS A 3 21.34 -1.06 -3.62
C LYS A 3 20.21 -1.72 -4.41
N ARG A 4 19.00 -1.53 -3.93
CA ARG A 4 17.84 -2.04 -4.64
C ARG A 4 17.54 -1.18 -5.87
N ASN A 5 17.40 -1.82 -7.01
CA ASN A 5 17.03 -1.17 -8.26
C ASN A 5 15.53 -1.38 -8.49
N TYR A 6 14.72 -0.40 -8.10
CA TYR A 6 13.26 -0.49 -8.19
C TYR A 6 12.76 -0.55 -9.63
N ILE A 7 13.40 0.16 -10.55
CA ILE A 7 13.01 0.16 -11.95
C ILE A 7 13.21 -1.22 -12.55
N GLU A 8 14.37 -1.82 -12.27
CA GLU A 8 14.68 -3.17 -12.73
C GLU A 8 13.71 -4.19 -12.14
N ASP A 9 13.37 -4.05 -10.85
CA ASP A 9 12.40 -4.92 -10.19
C ASP A 9 11.02 -4.85 -10.88
N ILE A 10 10.57 -3.64 -11.22
CA ILE A 10 9.29 -3.43 -11.91
C ILE A 10 9.35 -4.03 -13.32
N GLU A 11 10.44 -3.81 -14.07
CA GLU A 11 10.61 -4.37 -15.40
C GLU A 11 10.59 -5.90 -15.38
N LYS A 12 11.26 -6.51 -14.40
CA LYS A 12 11.25 -7.95 -14.22
C LYS A 12 9.88 -8.49 -13.90
N ALA A 13 9.13 -7.80 -13.02
CA ALA A 13 7.77 -8.20 -12.67
C ALA A 13 6.86 -8.19 -13.90
N ILE A 14 6.97 -7.18 -14.74
CA ILE A 14 6.21 -7.08 -16.00
C ILE A 14 6.62 -8.19 -16.96
N SER A 15 7.93 -8.41 -17.16
CA SER A 15 8.46 -9.44 -18.07
C SER A 15 8.01 -10.84 -17.70
N LYS A 16 7.97 -11.15 -16.41
CA LYS A 16 7.60 -12.47 -15.90
C LYS A 16 6.11 -12.72 -15.88
N LYS A 17 5.32 -11.73 -16.27
CA LYS A 17 3.85 -11.78 -16.21
C LYS A 17 3.36 -12.20 -14.83
N GLU A 18 3.94 -11.58 -13.80
CA GLU A 18 3.56 -11.84 -12.42
C GLU A 18 2.09 -11.49 -12.18
N LYS A 19 1.53 -12.07 -11.11
CA LYS A 19 0.16 -11.76 -10.72
C LYS A 19 0.04 -10.26 -10.40
N PRO A 20 -1.12 -9.64 -10.68
CA PRO A 20 -1.31 -8.21 -10.40
C PRO A 20 -0.94 -7.81 -8.97
N VAL A 21 -1.22 -8.65 -7.98
CA VAL A 21 -0.89 -8.34 -6.58
C VAL A 21 0.63 -8.29 -6.36
N GLU A 22 1.39 -9.14 -7.04
CA GLU A 22 2.85 -9.16 -6.92
C GLU A 22 3.47 -7.92 -7.55
N LEU A 23 2.97 -7.52 -8.70
CA LEU A 23 3.40 -6.27 -9.35
C LEU A 23 3.08 -5.08 -8.45
N LEU A 24 1.89 -5.05 -7.86
CA LEU A 24 1.48 -3.98 -6.95
C LEU A 24 2.39 -3.92 -5.72
N ASN A 25 2.84 -5.08 -5.20
CA ASN A 25 3.78 -5.14 -4.08
C ASN A 25 5.11 -4.44 -4.41
N VAL A 26 5.63 -4.66 -5.62
CA VAL A 26 6.86 -4.00 -6.07
C VAL A 26 6.66 -2.49 -6.12
N ILE A 27 5.53 -2.05 -6.63
CA ILE A 27 5.19 -0.62 -6.72
C ILE A 27 5.04 0.00 -5.32
N PHE A 28 4.37 -0.68 -4.40
CA PHE A 28 4.25 -0.23 -3.01
C PHE A 28 5.62 -0.06 -2.36
N THR A 29 6.52 -0.98 -2.60
CA THR A 29 7.90 -0.90 -2.08
C THR A 29 8.60 0.33 -2.64
N PHE A 30 8.44 0.59 -3.94
CA PHE A 30 8.96 1.79 -4.59
C PHE A 30 8.42 3.07 -3.94
N LEU A 31 7.15 3.09 -3.56
CA LEU A 31 6.51 4.22 -2.89
C LEU A 31 6.79 4.29 -1.38
N ASN A 32 7.73 3.49 -0.92
CA ASN A 32 8.20 3.47 0.47
C ASN A 32 7.16 2.96 1.48
N PHE A 33 6.29 2.06 1.06
CA PHE A 33 5.47 1.31 2.01
C PHE A 33 6.34 0.29 2.73
N LYS A 34 6.12 0.13 4.02
CA LYS A 34 6.86 -0.84 4.81
C LYS A 34 6.40 -2.26 4.48
N SER A 35 7.29 -3.24 4.64
CA SER A 35 6.94 -4.63 4.35
C SER A 35 5.75 -5.12 5.17
N VAL A 36 5.61 -4.64 6.39
CA VAL A 36 4.45 -4.96 7.25
C VAL A 36 3.16 -4.44 6.64
N GLU A 37 3.17 -3.21 6.12
CA GLU A 37 1.99 -2.62 5.48
C GLU A 37 1.57 -3.43 4.26
N ILE A 38 2.54 -3.85 3.45
CA ILE A 38 2.28 -4.67 2.26
C ILE A 38 1.71 -6.03 2.67
N LYS A 39 2.27 -6.67 3.69
CA LYS A 39 1.76 -7.94 4.22
C LYS A 39 0.34 -7.80 4.73
N MET A 40 0.04 -6.71 5.42
CA MET A 40 -1.30 -6.44 5.93
C MET A 40 -2.30 -6.23 4.79
N TYR A 41 -1.92 -5.44 3.80
CA TYR A 41 -2.76 -5.24 2.62
C TYR A 41 -3.08 -6.57 1.93
N ASN A 42 -2.06 -7.40 1.71
CA ASN A 42 -2.23 -8.70 1.07
C ASN A 42 -3.09 -9.67 1.90
N LEU A 43 -2.90 -9.69 3.21
CA LEU A 43 -3.69 -10.51 4.11
C LEU A 43 -5.17 -10.12 4.06
N LEU A 44 -5.44 -8.82 4.09
CA LEU A 44 -6.80 -8.30 4.10
C LEU A 44 -7.49 -8.34 2.73
N GLN A 45 -6.75 -8.68 1.67
CA GLN A 45 -7.33 -9.02 0.38
C GLN A 45 -8.08 -10.35 0.43
N LYS A 46 -7.58 -11.29 1.21
CA LYS A 46 -8.10 -12.64 1.28
C LYS A 46 -9.27 -12.78 2.24
N THR A 47 -9.24 -12.00 3.32
CA THR A 47 -10.25 -12.12 4.37
C THR A 47 -10.32 -10.84 5.19
N SER A 48 -11.51 -10.53 5.69
CA SER A 48 -11.71 -9.41 6.61
C SER A 48 -11.32 -9.85 8.01
N LEU A 49 -10.56 -9.04 8.72
CA LEU A 49 -10.03 -9.39 10.03
C LEU A 49 -10.14 -8.23 11.03
N THR A 50 -10.25 -8.58 12.30
CA THR A 50 -10.08 -7.63 13.41
C THR A 50 -8.59 -7.43 13.66
N ILE A 51 -8.25 -6.40 14.44
CA ILE A 51 -6.85 -6.14 14.81
C ILE A 51 -6.23 -7.34 15.55
N LYS A 52 -6.99 -7.96 16.46
CA LYS A 52 -6.50 -9.14 17.18
C LYS A 52 -6.20 -10.32 16.26
N GLU A 53 -7.05 -10.51 15.26
CA GLU A 53 -6.85 -11.57 14.27
C GLU A 53 -5.63 -11.30 13.40
N ILE A 54 -5.42 -10.04 13.01
CA ILE A 54 -4.22 -9.63 12.27
C ILE A 54 -2.97 -9.89 13.11
N GLU A 55 -3.02 -9.53 14.39
CA GLU A 55 -1.92 -9.76 15.35
C GLU A 55 -1.55 -11.24 15.40
N GLN A 56 -2.54 -12.12 15.48
CA GLN A 56 -2.34 -13.56 15.52
C GLN A 56 -1.76 -14.10 14.21
N GLN A 57 -2.26 -13.59 13.09
CA GLN A 57 -1.84 -14.04 11.76
C GLN A 57 -0.41 -13.62 11.43
N LEU A 58 -0.05 -12.39 11.76
CA LEU A 58 1.25 -11.83 11.41
C LEU A 58 2.28 -11.92 12.54
N ASN A 59 1.86 -12.31 13.73
CA ASN A 59 2.73 -12.38 14.92
C ASN A 59 3.46 -11.05 15.17
N ILE A 60 2.71 -9.96 15.08
CA ILE A 60 3.20 -8.60 15.27
C ILE A 60 2.35 -7.95 16.39
N SER A 61 2.97 -7.11 17.22
CA SER A 61 2.26 -6.49 18.34
C SER A 61 1.08 -5.63 17.88
N GLU A 62 0.04 -5.58 18.70
CA GLU A 62 -1.14 -4.77 18.44
C GLU A 62 -0.78 -3.31 18.19
N ARG A 63 0.15 -2.77 18.97
CA ARG A 63 0.60 -1.38 18.83
C ARG A 63 1.16 -1.11 17.43
N THR A 64 1.98 -2.01 16.92
CA THR A 64 2.57 -1.90 15.58
C THR A 64 1.51 -2.02 14.51
N ILE A 65 0.58 -2.97 14.68
CA ILE A 65 -0.53 -3.15 13.73
C ILE A 65 -1.40 -1.90 13.67
N ARG A 66 -1.77 -1.32 14.82
CA ARG A 66 -2.59 -0.10 14.85
C ARG A 66 -1.92 1.06 14.13
N LYS A 67 -0.60 1.18 14.25
CA LYS A 67 0.17 2.22 13.58
C LYS A 67 0.04 2.11 12.05
N TYR A 68 0.23 0.91 11.51
CA TYR A 68 0.19 0.70 10.07
C TYR A 68 -1.22 0.63 9.50
N ILE A 69 -2.17 0.10 10.27
CA ILE A 69 -3.59 0.13 9.89
C ILE A 69 -4.06 1.57 9.73
N LYS A 70 -3.68 2.44 10.66
CA LYS A 70 -4.03 3.86 10.59
C LYS A 70 -3.54 4.49 9.29
N ARG A 71 -2.30 4.22 8.92
CA ARG A 71 -1.72 4.74 7.69
C ARG A 71 -2.46 4.22 6.45
N LEU A 72 -2.70 2.92 6.39
CA LEU A 72 -3.42 2.31 5.26
C LEU A 72 -4.85 2.84 5.15
N ASP A 73 -5.51 3.06 6.28
CA ASP A 73 -6.86 3.61 6.31
C ASP A 73 -6.86 5.07 5.84
N GLU A 74 -5.94 5.89 6.33
CA GLU A 74 -5.80 7.28 5.92
C GLU A 74 -5.50 7.43 4.43
N GLU A 75 -4.67 6.54 3.89
CA GLU A 75 -4.34 6.51 2.46
C GLU A 75 -5.45 5.89 1.61
N GLY A 76 -6.47 5.30 2.26
CA GLY A 76 -7.61 4.73 1.57
C GLY A 76 -7.41 3.35 0.97
N PHE A 77 -6.39 2.61 1.40
CA PHE A 77 -6.12 1.27 0.89
C PHE A 77 -6.89 0.17 1.59
N ILE A 78 -7.45 0.46 2.76
CA ILE A 78 -8.28 -0.49 3.50
C ILE A 78 -9.62 0.13 3.85
N ILE A 79 -10.60 -0.74 4.09
CA ILE A 79 -11.96 -0.38 4.47
C ILE A 79 -12.16 -0.85 5.90
N LYS A 80 -12.72 0.04 6.73
CA LYS A 80 -13.07 -0.25 8.11
C LYS A 80 -14.58 -0.37 8.21
N LYS A 81 -15.05 -1.51 8.68
CA LYS A 81 -16.48 -1.74 8.93
C LYS A 81 -16.72 -2.04 10.40
N VAL A 82 -17.87 -1.66 10.88
CA VAL A 82 -18.30 -1.97 12.24
C VAL A 82 -19.17 -3.22 12.20
N GLU A 83 -18.77 -4.24 12.93
CA GLU A 83 -19.58 -5.43 13.12
C GLU A 83 -20.37 -5.26 14.42
N GLN A 84 -21.69 -5.33 14.34
CA GLN A 84 -22.55 -5.25 15.50
C GLN A 84 -22.72 -6.61 16.17
N GLY A 85 -22.32 -6.68 17.44
CA GLY A 85 -22.48 -7.82 18.30
C GLY A 85 -22.67 -7.32 19.72
N LYS A 86 -22.33 -8.14 20.70
CA LYS A 86 -22.35 -7.73 22.11
C LYS A 86 -21.38 -6.58 22.39
N ARG A 87 -20.38 -6.39 21.52
CA ARG A 87 -19.40 -5.28 21.57
C ARG A 87 -19.16 -4.78 20.15
N LEU A 88 -18.92 -3.49 20.03
CA LEU A 88 -18.50 -2.91 18.77
C LEU A 88 -17.12 -3.45 18.39
N LYS A 89 -17.05 -4.09 17.25
CA LYS A 89 -15.79 -4.58 16.68
C LYS A 89 -15.58 -3.93 15.32
N TYR A 90 -14.34 -3.54 15.08
CA TYR A 90 -13.95 -3.06 13.76
C TYR A 90 -13.32 -4.21 12.97
N ILE A 91 -13.80 -4.37 11.75
CA ILE A 91 -13.28 -5.37 10.81
C ILE A 91 -12.67 -4.62 9.65
N TYR A 92 -11.47 -5.03 9.27
CA TYR A 92 -10.72 -4.39 8.20
C TYR A 92 -10.61 -5.31 7.01
N SER A 93 -10.73 -4.73 5.81
CA SER A 93 -10.51 -5.42 4.54
C SER A 93 -9.82 -4.48 3.58
N SER A 94 -9.07 -5.04 2.64
CA SER A 94 -8.39 -4.23 1.63
C SER A 94 -9.33 -3.90 0.48
N ILE A 95 -9.12 -2.73 -0.14
CA ILE A 95 -9.79 -2.41 -1.40
C ILE A 95 -9.24 -3.34 -2.48
N PRO A 96 -10.00 -3.61 -3.56
CA PRO A 96 -9.52 -4.44 -4.65
C PRO A 96 -8.23 -3.90 -5.27
N VAL A 97 -7.42 -4.80 -5.81
CA VAL A 97 -6.14 -4.45 -6.44
C VAL A 97 -6.32 -3.37 -7.52
N GLN A 98 -7.41 -3.43 -8.28
CA GLN A 98 -7.71 -2.44 -9.30
C GLN A 98 -7.87 -1.03 -8.71
N GLU A 99 -8.61 -0.91 -7.62
CA GLU A 99 -8.81 0.37 -6.94
C GLU A 99 -7.52 0.87 -6.29
N ALA A 100 -6.74 -0.03 -5.72
CA ALA A 100 -5.43 0.31 -5.15
C ALA A 100 -4.51 0.87 -6.24
N TRP A 101 -4.52 0.25 -7.42
CA TRP A 101 -3.73 0.73 -8.55
C TRP A 101 -4.15 2.14 -8.98
N GLU A 102 -5.46 2.42 -9.03
CA GLU A 102 -5.94 3.76 -9.39
C GLU A 102 -5.41 4.82 -8.41
N LYS A 103 -5.41 4.52 -7.12
CA LYS A 103 -4.87 5.43 -6.10
C LYS A 103 -3.36 5.66 -6.27
N VAL A 104 -2.62 4.60 -6.50
CA VAL A 104 -1.16 4.64 -6.72
C VAL A 104 -0.84 5.44 -7.98
N LYS A 105 -1.57 5.18 -9.05
CA LYS A 105 -1.42 5.85 -10.33
C LYS A 105 -1.62 7.36 -10.19
N ASP A 106 -2.69 7.77 -9.51
CA ASP A 106 -2.98 9.19 -9.28
C ASP A 106 -1.85 9.86 -8.48
N LYS A 107 -1.32 9.16 -7.47
CA LYS A 107 -0.22 9.66 -6.66
C LYS A 107 1.06 9.85 -7.49
N ILE A 108 1.38 8.88 -8.34
CA ILE A 108 2.55 8.95 -9.22
C ILE A 108 2.39 10.09 -10.23
N GLU A 109 1.23 10.21 -10.86
CA GLU A 109 0.95 11.26 -11.82
C GLU A 109 1.09 12.65 -11.19
N LYS A 110 0.60 12.81 -9.96
CA LYS A 110 0.74 14.07 -9.24
C LYS A 110 2.20 14.40 -8.95
N ILE A 111 2.99 13.43 -8.51
CA ILE A 111 4.42 13.62 -8.25
C ILE A 111 5.14 14.04 -9.53
N LEU A 112 4.87 13.37 -10.64
CA LEU A 112 5.46 13.71 -11.93
C LEU A 112 5.09 15.11 -12.38
N SER A 113 3.83 15.50 -12.21
CA SER A 113 3.35 16.83 -12.53
C SER A 113 4.05 17.90 -11.69
N ASP A 114 4.19 17.66 -10.38
CA ASP A 114 4.86 18.57 -9.47
C ASP A 114 6.34 18.76 -9.84
N ILE A 115 7.02 17.65 -10.15
CA ILE A 115 8.41 17.67 -10.59
C ILE A 115 8.56 18.50 -11.89
N THR A 116 7.68 18.24 -12.85
CA THR A 116 7.67 18.96 -14.13
C THR A 116 7.52 20.47 -13.91
N ASN A 117 6.55 20.86 -13.07
CA ASN A 117 6.30 22.27 -12.77
C ASN A 117 7.51 22.95 -12.13
N VAL A 118 8.14 22.28 -11.17
CA VAL A 118 9.34 22.82 -10.51
C VAL A 118 10.50 22.99 -11.49
N LEU A 119 10.76 21.96 -12.30
CA LEU A 119 11.87 21.97 -13.25
C LEU A 119 11.66 22.99 -14.35
N GLU A 120 10.46 23.11 -14.90
CA GLU A 120 10.16 24.08 -15.95
C GLU A 120 10.26 25.51 -15.42
N THR A 121 9.68 25.79 -14.25
CA THR A 121 9.74 27.12 -13.64
C THR A 121 11.18 27.52 -13.36
N LYS A 122 11.99 26.64 -12.79
CA LYS A 122 13.39 26.94 -12.50
C LYS A 122 14.24 27.08 -13.77
N THR A 123 13.96 26.29 -14.79
CA THR A 123 14.67 26.37 -16.06
C THR A 123 14.44 27.71 -16.73
N MET A 124 13.26 28.27 -16.64
CA MET A 124 12.92 29.57 -17.20
C MET A 124 13.58 30.73 -16.46
N LEU A 125 13.99 30.53 -15.20
CA LEU A 125 14.67 31.54 -14.39
C LEU A 125 16.18 31.58 -14.61
N PHE A 126 16.71 30.58 -15.24
CA PHE A 126 18.12 30.46 -15.55
C PHE A 126 18.36 30.42 -17.05
#